data_f0f4bd80f001234e725279e5e0fb4c7b
#
_entry.id   f0f4bd80f001234e725279e5e0fb4c7b
#
_cell.length_a   1.000
_cell.length_b   1.000
_cell.length_c   1.000
_cell.angle_alpha   90.00
_cell.angle_beta   90.00
_cell.angle_gamma   90.00
#
_symmetry.space_group_name_H-M   'P 1'
#
loop_
_entity.id
_entity.type
_entity.pdbx_description
1 polymer ?
#
loop_
_entity_poly.entity_id
_entity_poly.type
_entity_poly.pdbx_seq_one_letter_code
_entity_poly.pdbx_strand_id
1 'polypeptide(L)'
;MKVKTMGTVSATTPWKQLLIRALESNSHLKHSSFFQLATVGSDGRPSNRTVVFRGFEENSDKIQINTDTRTRKVEELKQCPFAEICWYFTDSWEQFRINGRVDVIDGSNLDSVKLQLREKSWYDSSIKSRMQYLGPNPGLPCLNERPSNEFFLDPSSGPVAPFCLLIVDPEQVDYLNLKSNQRIMFTFTQNANGENCWNSVRINP
;
A
#
# COMPACT_ATOMS: atom_id res chain seq x y z
N MET A 1 10.00 -17.12 42.32
CA MET A 1 8.81 -17.19 41.47
C MET A 1 8.96 -16.13 40.39
N LYS A 2 9.34 -16.51 39.14
CA LYS A 2 9.54 -15.57 38.04
C LYS A 2 8.20 -15.44 37.30
N VAL A 3 7.61 -14.24 37.33
CA VAL A 3 6.43 -13.91 36.55
C VAL A 3 6.89 -13.75 35.07
N LYS A 4 6.48 -14.68 34.23
CA LYS A 4 6.59 -14.55 32.78
C LYS A 4 5.58 -13.48 32.32
N THR A 5 6.06 -12.33 31.94
CA THR A 5 5.29 -11.35 31.14
C THR A 5 4.95 -12.01 29.81
N MET A 6 3.69 -12.37 29.62
CA MET A 6 3.15 -12.73 28.31
C MET A 6 3.13 -11.44 27.47
N GLY A 7 3.96 -11.40 26.43
CA GLY A 7 3.86 -10.37 25.41
C GLY A 7 2.48 -10.45 24.77
N THR A 8 1.75 -9.35 24.74
CA THR A 8 0.50 -9.19 24.01
C THR A 8 0.79 -9.37 22.53
N VAL A 9 0.45 -10.53 21.99
CA VAL A 9 0.37 -10.73 20.53
C VAL A 9 -0.75 -9.80 20.07
N SER A 10 -0.42 -8.75 19.33
CA SER A 10 -1.38 -7.88 18.69
C SER A 10 -2.28 -8.75 17.79
N ALA A 11 -3.55 -8.89 18.17
CA ALA A 11 -4.48 -9.70 17.40
C ALA A 11 -4.68 -9.05 16.03
N THR A 12 -4.29 -9.76 14.97
CA THR A 12 -4.50 -9.31 13.58
C THR A 12 -5.98 -9.04 13.35
N THR A 13 -6.32 -7.90 12.74
CA THR A 13 -7.71 -7.54 12.47
C THR A 13 -8.43 -8.52 11.55
N PRO A 14 -9.75 -8.72 11.68
CA PRO A 14 -10.47 -9.74 10.92
C PRO A 14 -10.34 -9.57 9.39
N TRP A 15 -10.43 -8.35 8.86
CA TRP A 15 -10.29 -8.10 7.43
C TRP A 15 -8.87 -8.38 6.93
N LYS A 16 -7.85 -8.07 7.73
CA LYS A 16 -6.45 -8.35 7.38
C LYS A 16 -6.17 -9.84 7.35
N GLN A 17 -6.78 -10.62 8.26
CA GLN A 17 -6.68 -12.09 8.22
C GLN A 17 -7.27 -12.65 6.91
N LEU A 18 -8.42 -12.13 6.45
CA LEU A 18 -8.99 -12.52 5.15
C LEU A 18 -8.06 -12.18 3.99
N LEU A 19 -7.48 -10.97 3.98
CA LEU A 19 -6.54 -10.54 2.96
C LEU A 19 -5.27 -11.39 2.93
N ILE A 20 -4.69 -11.72 4.10
CA ILE A 20 -3.52 -12.60 4.19
C ILE A 20 -3.84 -13.98 3.61
N ARG A 21 -4.98 -14.57 3.94
CA ARG A 21 -5.41 -15.88 3.38
C ARG A 21 -5.60 -15.81 1.87
N ALA A 22 -6.18 -14.73 1.34
CA ALA A 22 -6.33 -14.53 -0.09
C ALA A 22 -4.96 -14.41 -0.79
N LEU A 23 -4.00 -13.69 -0.20
CA LEU A 23 -2.62 -13.60 -0.68
C LEU A 23 -1.93 -14.98 -0.69
N GLU A 24 -2.05 -15.74 0.38
CA GLU A 24 -1.47 -17.08 0.50
C GLU A 24 -2.04 -18.04 -0.52
N SER A 25 -3.37 -18.10 -0.68
CA SER A 25 -4.04 -18.99 -1.63
C SER A 25 -3.76 -18.64 -3.09
N ASN A 26 -3.42 -17.38 -3.39
CA ASN A 26 -3.06 -16.92 -4.73
C ASN A 26 -1.54 -16.70 -4.91
N SER A 27 -0.69 -17.13 -3.97
CA SER A 27 0.75 -16.84 -3.97
C SER A 27 1.52 -17.39 -5.17
N HIS A 28 0.99 -18.42 -5.84
CA HIS A 28 1.53 -18.97 -7.07
C HIS A 28 1.35 -18.03 -8.29
N LEU A 29 0.48 -17.05 -8.20
CA LEU A 29 0.20 -16.06 -9.24
C LEU A 29 1.04 -14.79 -8.99
N LYS A 30 1.94 -14.46 -9.93
CA LYS A 30 2.82 -13.27 -9.81
C LYS A 30 2.06 -11.97 -9.62
N HIS A 31 0.85 -11.86 -10.16
CA HIS A 31 0.01 -10.67 -10.06
C HIS A 31 -0.81 -10.60 -8.76
N SER A 32 -0.74 -11.60 -7.88
CA SER A 32 -1.47 -11.57 -6.60
C SER A 32 -1.05 -10.40 -5.70
N SER A 33 0.16 -9.87 -5.87
CA SER A 33 0.65 -8.68 -5.18
C SER A 33 0.32 -7.35 -5.87
N PHE A 34 -0.43 -7.36 -6.98
CA PHE A 34 -0.78 -6.16 -7.74
C PHE A 34 -2.21 -5.75 -7.45
N PHE A 35 -2.43 -4.46 -7.23
CA PHE A 35 -3.77 -3.91 -7.07
C PHE A 35 -3.92 -2.54 -7.74
N GLN A 36 -5.14 -2.11 -7.94
CA GLN A 36 -5.47 -0.80 -8.44
C GLN A 36 -5.55 0.19 -7.28
N LEU A 37 -4.87 1.32 -7.44
CA LEU A 37 -4.94 2.45 -6.51
C LEU A 37 -5.64 3.62 -7.20
N ALA A 38 -6.78 4.01 -6.68
CA ALA A 38 -7.51 5.19 -7.11
C ALA A 38 -7.17 6.39 -6.22
N THR A 39 -6.95 7.55 -6.85
CA THR A 39 -6.71 8.85 -6.22
C THR A 39 -7.60 9.89 -6.87
N VAL A 40 -7.71 11.07 -6.28
CA VAL A 40 -8.52 12.17 -6.81
C VAL A 40 -7.60 13.25 -7.37
N GLY A 41 -7.79 13.60 -8.64
CA GLY A 41 -7.06 14.68 -9.29
C GLY A 41 -7.48 16.07 -8.78
N SER A 42 -6.67 17.07 -9.03
CA SER A 42 -6.96 18.47 -8.64
C SER A 42 -8.24 19.02 -9.28
N ASP A 43 -8.68 18.42 -10.38
CA ASP A 43 -9.95 18.72 -11.08
C ASP A 43 -11.14 17.89 -10.55
N GLY A 44 -10.95 17.14 -9.49
CA GLY A 44 -11.96 16.25 -8.88
C GLY A 44 -12.19 14.95 -9.63
N ARG A 45 -11.47 14.68 -10.72
CA ARG A 45 -11.62 13.44 -11.47
C ARG A 45 -10.85 12.29 -10.83
N PRO A 46 -11.41 11.06 -10.83
CA PRO A 46 -10.69 9.89 -10.37
C PRO A 46 -9.53 9.55 -11.32
N SER A 47 -8.40 9.20 -10.74
CA SER A 47 -7.23 8.66 -11.43
C SER A 47 -6.95 7.25 -10.90
N ASN A 48 -6.71 6.28 -11.78
CA ASN A 48 -6.46 4.89 -11.36
C ASN A 48 -5.22 4.31 -12.03
N ARG A 49 -4.47 3.47 -11.30
CA ARG A 49 -3.28 2.75 -11.82
C ARG A 49 -3.00 1.50 -10.99
N THR A 50 -2.30 0.55 -11.62
CA THR A 50 -1.78 -0.61 -10.91
C THR A 50 -0.53 -0.24 -10.12
N VAL A 51 -0.45 -0.71 -8.89
CA VAL A 51 0.70 -0.60 -7.99
C VAL A 51 1.01 -1.95 -7.37
N VAL A 52 2.14 -2.05 -6.68
CA VAL A 52 2.62 -3.30 -6.09
C VAL A 52 2.54 -3.22 -4.57
N PHE A 53 1.92 -4.20 -3.95
CA PHE A 53 1.96 -4.42 -2.51
C PHE A 53 3.40 -4.68 -2.04
N ARG A 54 3.84 -3.94 -1.03
CA ARG A 54 5.18 -4.09 -0.45
C ARG A 54 5.18 -4.65 0.95
N GLY A 55 4.03 -4.94 1.49
CA GLY A 55 3.85 -5.46 2.84
C GLY A 55 2.96 -4.57 3.69
N PHE A 56 2.78 -4.99 4.91
CA PHE A 56 2.18 -4.17 5.96
C PHE A 56 3.29 -3.48 6.76
N GLU A 57 2.99 -2.31 7.30
CA GLU A 57 3.82 -1.71 8.33
C GLU A 57 3.86 -2.62 9.56
N GLU A 58 4.99 -2.69 10.22
CA GLU A 58 5.19 -3.58 11.36
C GLU A 58 4.21 -3.27 12.50
N ASN A 59 3.57 -4.30 13.05
CA ASN A 59 2.57 -4.22 14.12
C ASN A 59 1.38 -3.30 13.81
N SER A 60 1.06 -3.12 12.53
CA SER A 60 -0.05 -2.28 12.09
C SER A 60 -0.82 -2.92 10.93
N ASP A 61 -1.98 -2.32 10.59
CA ASP A 61 -2.79 -2.72 9.44
C ASP A 61 -2.49 -1.90 8.18
N LYS A 62 -1.53 -0.98 8.26
CA LYS A 62 -1.20 -0.05 7.20
C LYS A 62 -0.47 -0.74 6.06
N ILE A 63 -0.84 -0.38 4.83
CA ILE A 63 -0.34 -1.01 3.60
C ILE A 63 0.76 -0.14 2.98
N GLN A 64 1.87 -0.76 2.61
CA GLN A 64 3.03 -0.11 2.01
C GLN A 64 3.06 -0.23 0.49
N ILE A 65 3.38 0.87 -0.19
CA ILE A 65 3.52 0.96 -1.65
C ILE A 65 4.74 1.82 -1.96
N ASN A 66 5.62 1.35 -2.84
CA ASN A 66 6.73 2.14 -3.35
C ASN A 66 6.31 2.87 -4.62
N THR A 67 6.68 4.14 -4.74
CA THR A 67 6.37 4.97 -5.90
C THR A 67 7.48 5.98 -6.17
N ASP A 68 7.31 6.74 -7.27
CA ASP A 68 8.20 7.81 -7.67
C ASP A 68 7.53 9.16 -7.35
N THR A 69 8.26 10.04 -6.65
CA THR A 69 7.79 11.38 -6.27
C THR A 69 7.36 12.23 -7.47
N ARG A 70 7.91 11.95 -8.66
CA ARG A 70 7.66 12.68 -9.90
C ARG A 70 6.36 12.26 -10.59
N THR A 71 5.64 11.27 -10.06
CA THR A 71 4.38 10.80 -10.64
C THR A 71 3.20 11.62 -10.12
N ARG A 72 2.20 11.83 -10.98
CA ARG A 72 0.98 12.62 -10.66
C ARG A 72 0.28 12.17 -9.38
N LYS A 73 0.25 10.87 -9.08
CA LYS A 73 -0.40 10.36 -7.86
C LYS A 73 0.16 10.95 -6.57
N VAL A 74 1.44 11.30 -6.55
CA VAL A 74 2.07 11.91 -5.36
C VAL A 74 1.56 13.32 -5.15
N GLU A 75 1.42 14.10 -6.22
CA GLU A 75 0.82 15.43 -6.18
C GLU A 75 -0.66 15.36 -5.81
N GLU A 76 -1.42 14.45 -6.43
CA GLU A 76 -2.83 14.19 -6.13
C GLU A 76 -3.03 13.87 -4.64
N LEU A 77 -2.19 12.99 -4.06
CA LEU A 77 -2.26 12.60 -2.66
C LEU A 77 -1.83 13.71 -1.69
N LYS A 78 -0.93 14.60 -2.08
CA LYS A 78 -0.57 15.79 -1.29
C LYS A 78 -1.73 16.78 -1.19
N GLN A 79 -2.58 16.85 -2.23
CA GLN A 79 -3.77 17.71 -2.26
C GLN A 79 -4.99 17.04 -1.60
N CYS A 80 -5.23 15.78 -1.92
CA CYS A 80 -6.31 14.97 -1.37
C CYS A 80 -5.74 13.63 -0.87
N PRO A 81 -5.50 13.48 0.44
CA PRO A 81 -4.79 12.33 0.99
C PRO A 81 -5.66 11.07 1.12
N PHE A 82 -6.77 10.99 0.42
CA PHE A 82 -7.65 9.83 0.42
C PHE A 82 -7.48 9.02 -0.85
N ALA A 83 -7.47 7.70 -0.69
CA ALA A 83 -7.37 6.77 -1.80
C ALA A 83 -8.25 5.53 -1.57
N GLU A 84 -8.54 4.84 -2.67
CA GLU A 84 -9.17 3.53 -2.62
C GLU A 84 -8.28 2.52 -3.34
N ILE A 85 -8.05 1.40 -2.68
CA ILE A 85 -7.46 0.20 -3.26
C ILE A 85 -8.58 -0.69 -3.77
N CYS A 86 -8.47 -1.21 -5.00
CA CYS A 86 -9.25 -2.33 -5.48
C CYS A 86 -8.32 -3.50 -5.76
N TRP A 87 -8.47 -4.59 -4.99
CA TRP A 87 -7.62 -5.77 -5.07
C TRP A 87 -8.45 -6.99 -5.35
N TYR A 88 -8.26 -7.60 -6.51
CA TYR A 88 -8.99 -8.79 -6.93
C TYR A 88 -8.08 -9.99 -7.05
N PHE A 89 -8.45 -11.07 -6.38
CA PHE A 89 -7.77 -12.36 -6.39
C PHE A 89 -8.48 -13.33 -7.33
N THR A 90 -7.85 -13.60 -8.46
CA THR A 90 -8.48 -14.29 -9.60
C THR A 90 -8.75 -15.77 -9.34
N ASP A 91 -7.93 -16.44 -8.52
CA ASP A 91 -8.10 -17.88 -8.24
C ASP A 91 -9.15 -18.12 -7.15
N SER A 92 -9.16 -17.30 -6.10
CA SER A 92 -10.12 -17.42 -4.99
C SER A 92 -11.42 -16.64 -5.21
N TRP A 93 -11.50 -15.77 -6.24
CA TRP A 93 -12.62 -14.89 -6.58
C TRP A 93 -12.99 -13.92 -5.45
N GLU A 94 -11.99 -13.42 -4.79
CA GLU A 94 -12.14 -12.49 -3.68
C GLU A 94 -11.75 -11.07 -4.11
N GLN A 95 -12.55 -10.10 -3.68
CA GLN A 95 -12.27 -8.68 -3.90
C GLN A 95 -12.20 -7.97 -2.56
N PHE A 96 -11.18 -7.12 -2.43
CA PHE A 96 -11.05 -6.17 -1.33
C PHE A 96 -11.05 -4.76 -1.90
N ARG A 97 -11.98 -3.92 -1.44
CA ARG A 97 -11.93 -2.48 -1.63
C ARG A 97 -11.55 -1.86 -0.31
N ILE A 98 -10.43 -1.14 -0.28
CA ILE A 98 -9.85 -0.61 0.95
C ILE A 98 -9.77 0.91 0.80
N ASN A 99 -10.60 1.62 1.54
CA ASN A 99 -10.60 3.07 1.63
C ASN A 99 -9.75 3.50 2.82
N GLY A 100 -8.99 4.57 2.64
CA GLY A 100 -8.19 5.10 3.74
C GLY A 100 -7.40 6.33 3.38
N ARG A 101 -6.72 6.84 4.37
CA ARG A 101 -5.82 7.98 4.25
C ARG A 101 -4.43 7.52 3.87
N VAL A 102 -3.76 8.27 2.99
CA VAL A 102 -2.41 7.97 2.53
C VAL A 102 -1.42 8.98 3.06
N ASP A 103 -0.38 8.50 3.71
CA ASP A 103 0.79 9.29 4.06
C ASP A 103 1.86 9.16 2.97
N VAL A 104 2.37 10.29 2.52
CA VAL A 104 3.40 10.39 1.47
C VAL A 104 4.74 10.66 2.12
N ILE A 105 5.65 9.69 2.07
CA ILE A 105 6.96 9.76 2.72
C ILE A 105 8.05 9.86 1.65
N ASP A 106 8.42 11.08 1.30
CA ASP A 106 9.55 11.38 0.41
C ASP A 106 10.80 11.78 1.20
N GLY A 107 11.88 12.13 0.50
CA GLY A 107 13.16 12.50 1.13
C GLY A 107 13.15 13.83 1.88
N SER A 108 12.09 14.63 1.77
CA SER A 108 11.93 15.91 2.47
C SER A 108 11.15 15.79 3.79
N ASN A 109 10.71 14.59 4.15
CA ASN A 109 9.95 14.36 5.38
C ASN A 109 10.82 14.72 6.61
N LEU A 110 10.24 15.41 7.59
CA LEU A 110 10.96 15.85 8.79
C LEU A 110 10.94 14.81 9.93
N ASP A 111 10.08 13.81 9.81
CA ASP A 111 9.95 12.74 10.80
C ASP A 111 11.01 11.65 10.54
N SER A 112 11.95 11.51 11.46
CA SER A 112 13.06 10.54 11.35
C SER A 112 12.57 9.09 11.34
N VAL A 113 11.47 8.76 12.02
CA VAL A 113 10.89 7.41 12.02
C VAL A 113 10.34 7.07 10.64
N LYS A 114 9.63 8.02 10.01
CA LYS A 114 9.13 7.86 8.64
C LYS A 114 10.26 7.74 7.63
N LEU A 115 11.34 8.51 7.78
CA LEU A 115 12.53 8.38 6.93
C LEU A 115 13.19 7.00 7.06
N GLN A 116 13.26 6.44 8.27
CA GLN A 116 13.76 5.08 8.48
C GLN A 116 12.85 4.03 7.81
N LEU A 117 11.52 4.19 7.86
CA LEU A 117 10.59 3.31 7.13
C LEU A 117 10.82 3.39 5.60
N ARG A 118 11.02 4.59 5.07
CA ARG A 118 11.35 4.81 3.65
C ARG A 118 12.67 4.13 3.27
N GLU A 119 13.68 4.28 4.11
CA GLU A 119 15.00 3.66 3.91
C GLU A 119 14.91 2.13 3.97
N LYS A 120 14.22 1.57 4.97
CA LYS A 120 13.96 0.14 5.06
C LYS A 120 13.28 -0.38 3.80
N SER A 121 12.22 0.27 3.33
CA SER A 121 11.51 -0.13 2.12
C SER A 121 12.36 -0.04 0.84
N TRP A 122 13.32 0.89 0.80
CA TRP A 122 14.33 0.95 -0.25
C TRP A 122 15.22 -0.29 -0.24
N TYR A 123 15.78 -0.65 0.90
CA TYR A 123 16.69 -1.80 1.00
C TYR A 123 15.97 -3.15 0.86
N ASP A 124 14.70 -3.25 1.23
CA ASP A 124 13.86 -4.43 1.00
C ASP A 124 13.52 -4.63 -0.50
N SER A 125 13.75 -3.62 -1.33
CA SER A 125 13.54 -3.68 -2.77
C SER A 125 14.76 -4.25 -3.51
N SER A 126 14.51 -5.07 -4.55
CA SER A 126 15.60 -5.57 -5.41
C SER A 126 16.31 -4.41 -6.13
N ILE A 127 17.60 -4.59 -6.46
CA ILE A 127 18.39 -3.62 -7.23
C ILE A 127 17.66 -3.21 -8.52
N LYS A 128 17.10 -4.18 -9.25
CA LYS A 128 16.31 -3.93 -10.47
C LYS A 128 15.13 -2.98 -10.21
N SER A 129 14.44 -3.14 -9.09
CA SER A 129 13.33 -2.26 -8.71
C SER A 129 13.81 -0.86 -8.32
N ARG A 130 14.95 -0.75 -7.62
CA ARG A 130 15.55 0.53 -7.24
C ARG A 130 16.05 1.32 -8.46
N MET A 131 16.62 0.65 -9.45
CA MET A 131 17.11 1.29 -10.68
C MET A 131 16.01 2.01 -11.48
N GLN A 132 14.74 1.62 -11.34
CA GLN A 132 13.62 2.29 -12.00
C GLN A 132 13.49 3.77 -11.61
N TYR A 133 13.92 4.15 -10.42
CA TYR A 133 13.89 5.54 -9.92
C TYR A 133 15.00 6.43 -10.50
N LEU A 134 15.98 5.86 -11.17
CA LEU A 134 17.06 6.59 -11.88
C LEU A 134 16.64 6.96 -13.32
N GLY A 135 15.54 6.40 -13.81
CA GLY A 135 15.06 6.65 -15.17
C GLY A 135 14.53 8.06 -15.40
N PRO A 136 14.10 8.35 -16.64
CA PRO A 136 13.50 9.63 -17.00
C PRO A 136 12.24 9.94 -16.20
N ASN A 137 11.83 11.20 -16.18
CA ASN A 137 10.62 11.63 -15.48
C ASN A 137 9.36 10.93 -16.05
N PRO A 138 8.58 10.25 -15.20
CA PRO A 138 7.37 9.56 -15.62
C PRO A 138 6.34 10.53 -16.21
N GLY A 139 5.64 10.11 -17.28
CA GLY A 139 4.55 10.87 -17.88
C GLY A 139 4.96 12.01 -18.83
N LEU A 140 6.28 12.25 -19.03
CA LEU A 140 6.76 13.15 -20.05
C LEU A 140 6.91 12.45 -21.41
N PRO A 141 6.83 13.19 -22.55
CA PRO A 141 7.08 12.63 -23.86
C PRO A 141 8.47 11.98 -23.93
N CYS A 142 8.52 10.77 -24.48
CA CYS A 142 9.79 10.10 -24.73
C CYS A 142 10.42 10.68 -26.01
N LEU A 143 11.49 11.44 -25.88
CA LEU A 143 12.19 12.06 -27.01
C LEU A 143 13.24 11.16 -27.65
N ASN A 144 13.61 10.05 -26.98
CA ASN A 144 14.62 9.10 -27.45
C ASN A 144 14.01 7.72 -27.63
N GLU A 145 14.22 7.10 -28.79
CA GLU A 145 13.75 5.73 -29.10
C GLU A 145 14.42 4.65 -28.24
N ARG A 146 15.56 4.95 -27.63
CA ARG A 146 16.25 4.07 -26.69
C ARG A 146 16.69 4.86 -25.46
N PRO A 147 16.11 4.63 -24.28
CA PRO A 147 16.72 5.11 -23.06
C PRO A 147 18.10 4.47 -22.95
N SER A 148 19.13 5.25 -22.73
CA SER A 148 20.47 4.71 -22.38
C SER A 148 20.36 4.00 -21.05
N ASN A 149 20.21 2.67 -21.07
CA ASN A 149 19.85 1.84 -19.90
C ASN A 149 21.06 1.43 -19.05
N GLU A 150 22.12 2.18 -19.05
CA GLU A 150 23.27 1.90 -18.16
C GLU A 150 23.28 2.82 -16.95
N PHE A 151 22.18 2.79 -16.18
CA PHE A 151 22.25 3.32 -14.82
C PHE A 151 22.93 2.28 -13.93
N PHE A 152 24.03 2.66 -13.34
CA PHE A 152 24.68 1.89 -12.29
C PHE A 152 24.16 2.42 -10.94
N LEU A 153 23.69 1.51 -10.09
CA LEU A 153 23.31 1.81 -8.72
C LEU A 153 24.16 0.94 -7.79
N ASP A 154 24.95 1.58 -6.95
CA ASP A 154 25.63 0.86 -5.87
C ASP A 154 24.58 0.26 -4.92
N PRO A 155 24.60 -1.07 -4.68
CA PRO A 155 23.65 -1.73 -3.78
C PRO A 155 23.60 -1.15 -2.38
N SER A 156 24.69 -0.56 -1.90
CA SER A 156 24.79 0.07 -0.57
C SER A 156 24.25 1.50 -0.53
N SER A 157 23.97 2.11 -1.69
CA SER A 157 23.44 3.47 -1.75
C SER A 157 22.05 3.57 -1.11
N GLY A 158 21.87 4.61 -0.31
CA GLY A 158 20.57 4.96 0.28
C GLY A 158 19.51 5.36 -0.75
N PRO A 159 18.30 5.67 -0.29
CA PRO A 159 17.19 6.01 -1.17
C PRO A 159 17.47 7.26 -1.99
N VAL A 160 17.34 7.15 -3.32
CA VAL A 160 17.45 8.29 -4.23
C VAL A 160 16.29 9.27 -4.07
N ALA A 161 16.50 10.54 -4.48
CA ALA A 161 15.50 11.59 -4.32
C ALA A 161 14.11 11.24 -4.90
N PRO A 162 13.98 10.60 -6.08
CA PRO A 162 12.68 10.22 -6.62
C PRO A 162 11.96 9.10 -5.86
N PHE A 163 12.65 8.31 -5.04
CA PHE A 163 12.00 7.23 -4.31
C PHE A 163 11.06 7.78 -3.23
N CYS A 164 9.84 7.25 -3.20
CA CYS A 164 8.82 7.63 -2.25
C CYS A 164 8.09 6.38 -1.72
N LEU A 165 7.83 6.36 -0.41
CA LEU A 165 7.00 5.36 0.25
C LEU A 165 5.62 5.96 0.52
N LEU A 166 4.56 5.26 0.10
CA LEU A 166 3.18 5.56 0.49
C LEU A 166 2.76 4.58 1.57
N ILE A 167 2.15 5.10 2.62
CA ILE A 167 1.52 4.31 3.69
C ILE A 167 0.02 4.58 3.64
N VAL A 168 -0.74 3.56 3.25
CA VAL A 168 -2.21 3.62 3.28
C VAL A 168 -2.68 3.16 4.65
N ASP A 169 -3.40 4.03 5.36
CA ASP A 169 -4.03 3.75 6.66
C ASP A 169 -5.51 3.42 6.43
N PRO A 170 -5.93 2.15 6.51
CA PRO A 170 -7.30 1.76 6.17
C PRO A 170 -8.32 2.28 7.19
N GLU A 171 -9.41 2.86 6.68
CA GLU A 171 -10.55 3.33 7.48
C GLU A 171 -11.81 2.48 7.22
N GLN A 172 -11.91 1.91 6.01
CA GLN A 172 -13.02 1.04 5.61
C GLN A 172 -12.52 -0.05 4.66
N VAL A 173 -13.01 -1.28 4.84
CA VAL A 173 -12.71 -2.42 3.96
C VAL A 173 -14.01 -3.11 3.56
N ASP A 174 -14.28 -3.17 2.26
CA ASP A 174 -15.37 -3.89 1.65
C ASP A 174 -14.83 -5.20 1.04
N TYR A 175 -15.10 -6.30 1.70
CA TYR A 175 -14.73 -7.64 1.27
C TYR A 175 -15.87 -8.33 0.57
N LEU A 176 -15.63 -8.85 -0.62
CA LEU A 176 -16.58 -9.64 -1.39
C LEU A 176 -15.93 -10.95 -1.83
N ASN A 177 -16.59 -12.09 -1.55
CA ASN A 177 -16.24 -13.39 -2.09
C ASN A 177 -17.34 -13.85 -3.04
N LEU A 178 -17.03 -13.91 -4.34
CA LEU A 178 -17.99 -14.26 -5.38
C LEU A 178 -18.36 -15.75 -5.41
N LYS A 179 -17.46 -16.64 -4.93
CA LYS A 179 -17.74 -18.08 -4.86
C LYS A 179 -18.82 -18.40 -3.79
N SER A 180 -18.72 -17.74 -2.63
CA SER A 180 -19.64 -17.95 -1.51
C SER A 180 -20.77 -16.93 -1.48
N ASN A 181 -20.79 -15.96 -2.38
CA ASN A 181 -21.73 -14.83 -2.39
C ASN A 181 -21.81 -14.12 -1.04
N GLN A 182 -20.66 -13.91 -0.41
CA GLN A 182 -20.50 -13.28 0.88
C GLN A 182 -19.89 -11.89 0.72
N ARG A 183 -20.53 -10.87 1.31
CA ARG A 183 -19.97 -9.52 1.37
C ARG A 183 -20.00 -9.00 2.80
N ILE A 184 -18.85 -8.46 3.26
CA ILE A 184 -18.68 -7.96 4.61
C ILE A 184 -18.05 -6.55 4.52
N MET A 185 -18.69 -5.60 5.16
CA MET A 185 -18.15 -4.25 5.35
C MET A 185 -17.48 -4.18 6.72
N PHE A 186 -16.21 -3.80 6.74
CA PHE A 186 -15.46 -3.47 7.95
C PHE A 186 -15.27 -1.97 8.01
N THR A 187 -15.49 -1.38 9.18
CA THR A 187 -15.34 0.07 9.40
C THR A 187 -14.54 0.29 10.67
N PHE A 188 -13.51 1.13 10.57
CA PHE A 188 -12.72 1.56 11.71
C PHE A 188 -13.45 2.69 12.43
N THR A 189 -13.70 2.50 13.70
CA THR A 189 -14.45 3.46 14.52
C THR A 189 -13.87 3.56 15.92
N GLN A 190 -14.26 4.61 16.63
CA GLN A 190 -13.99 4.77 18.04
C GLN A 190 -15.20 4.27 18.83
N ASN A 191 -14.99 3.38 19.79
CA ASN A 191 -16.07 2.90 20.66
C ASN A 191 -16.45 3.97 21.71
N ALA A 192 -17.49 3.69 22.51
CA ALA A 192 -17.97 4.61 23.55
C ALA A 192 -16.93 4.93 24.62
N ASN A 193 -15.88 4.11 24.78
CA ASN A 193 -14.79 4.32 25.73
C ASN A 193 -13.61 5.08 25.11
N GLY A 194 -13.71 5.51 23.83
CA GLY A 194 -12.65 6.19 23.11
C GLY A 194 -11.58 5.27 22.53
N GLU A 195 -11.78 3.93 22.56
CA GLU A 195 -10.85 2.98 21.99
C GLU A 195 -11.17 2.74 20.52
N ASN A 196 -10.14 2.66 19.72
CA ASN A 196 -10.25 2.36 18.28
C ASN A 196 -10.54 0.86 18.06
N CYS A 197 -11.55 0.56 17.26
CA CYS A 197 -11.92 -0.82 16.93
C CYS A 197 -12.46 -0.96 15.50
N TRP A 198 -12.34 -2.17 14.96
CA TRP A 198 -12.95 -2.55 13.70
C TRP A 198 -14.32 -3.21 13.96
N ASN A 199 -15.37 -2.61 13.42
CA ASN A 199 -16.69 -3.20 13.39
C ASN A 199 -16.91 -3.87 12.05
N SER A 200 -17.72 -4.94 12.01
CA SER A 200 -18.07 -5.62 10.77
C SER A 200 -19.57 -5.86 10.66
N VAL A 201 -20.08 -5.70 9.46
CA VAL A 201 -21.50 -5.97 9.12
C VAL A 201 -21.55 -6.76 7.81
N ARG A 202 -22.32 -7.82 7.80
CA ARG A 202 -22.62 -8.54 6.57
C ARG A 202 -23.67 -7.75 5.78
N ILE A 203 -23.39 -7.51 4.51
CA ILE A 203 -24.27 -6.78 3.58
C ILE A 203 -24.59 -7.65 2.37
N ASN A 204 -25.59 -7.26 1.59
CA ASN A 204 -25.92 -7.94 0.34
C ASN A 204 -24.81 -7.72 -0.69
N PRO A 205 -24.42 -8.76 -1.45
CA PRO A 205 -23.44 -8.66 -2.52
C PRO A 205 -23.88 -7.73 -3.64
#